data_c52fe0b76cfa5fac5c0fab4c450ff888
#
_entry.id   c52fe0b76cfa5fac5c0fab4c450ff888
#
_cell.length_a   1.000
_cell.length_b   1.000
_cell.length_c   1.000
_cell.angle_alpha   90.00
_cell.angle_beta   90.00
_cell.angle_gamma   90.00
#
_symmetry.space_group_name_H-M   'P 1'
#
loop_
_entity.id
_entity.type
_entity.pdbx_description
1 polymer ?
#
loop_
_entity_poly.entity_id
_entity_poly.type
_entity_poly.pdbx_seq_one_letter_code
_entity_poly.pdbx_strand_id
1 'polypeptide(L)'
;MPERRELDLFARMLEQHGAITIRCPMVAISDVPDAAPVVTWLRRFTTDPPDDLILMTGEGLGRLIGFARRAGLEEAFMATLAKVRKITRGPKPVRRLRSLGLQPDLAAEPPTTAGLIVSLSGENLAGRRIAIQLYPDNPNLELFDFLRRGGAIADPVLCYVYGSAAEDRLVIEVIKEMAAGRVDLIAFTSAPQVRRMLLVAKANQSEETLRQGLLRTKIAAVGPVVARAIEEAGGRVSIAPSNNFHMKPLVNEIITAFN
;
A
#
# COMPACT_ATOMS: atom_id res chain seq x y z
N MET A 1 -8.67 4.22 9.42
CA MET A 1 -7.79 3.60 8.42
C MET A 1 -7.94 2.09 8.54
N PRO A 2 -8.16 1.34 7.45
CA PRO A 2 -8.48 -0.10 7.54
C PRO A 2 -7.42 -0.92 8.30
N GLU A 3 -6.14 -0.62 8.11
CA GLU A 3 -5.07 -1.41 8.73
C GLU A 3 -4.92 -1.24 10.25
N ARG A 4 -5.08 -0.04 10.80
CA ARG A 4 -5.10 0.12 12.27
C ARG A 4 -6.29 -0.60 12.89
N ARG A 5 -7.44 -0.60 12.22
CA ARG A 5 -8.64 -1.28 12.68
C ARG A 5 -8.48 -2.81 12.65
N GLU A 6 -7.84 -3.32 11.60
CA GLU A 6 -7.50 -4.75 11.47
C GLU A 6 -6.45 -5.17 12.49
N LEU A 7 -5.43 -4.33 12.73
CA LEU A 7 -4.40 -4.58 13.74
C LEU A 7 -5.01 -4.64 15.15
N ASP A 8 -5.89 -3.71 15.51
CA ASP A 8 -6.57 -3.71 16.81
C ASP A 8 -7.51 -4.91 16.98
N LEU A 9 -8.17 -5.35 15.90
CA LEU A 9 -8.99 -6.54 15.92
C LEU A 9 -8.13 -7.80 16.13
N PHE A 10 -7.03 -7.90 15.37
CA PHE A 10 -6.08 -9.01 15.47
C PHE A 10 -5.47 -9.12 16.86
N ALA A 11 -5.01 -7.99 17.43
CA ALA A 11 -4.46 -7.94 18.77
C ALA A 11 -5.48 -8.40 19.83
N ARG A 12 -6.71 -7.86 19.78
CA ARG A 12 -7.77 -8.27 20.72
C ARG A 12 -8.10 -9.75 20.64
N MET A 13 -8.11 -10.35 19.45
CA MET A 13 -8.34 -11.78 19.30
C MET A 13 -7.27 -12.62 20.00
N LEU A 14 -6.01 -12.21 19.96
CA LEU A 14 -4.91 -12.88 20.66
C LEU A 14 -4.96 -12.61 22.17
N GLU A 15 -5.24 -11.37 22.59
CA GLU A 15 -5.36 -10.95 23.99
C GLU A 15 -6.46 -11.71 24.74
N GLN A 16 -7.56 -12.05 24.06
CA GLN A 16 -8.62 -12.90 24.61
C GLN A 16 -8.15 -14.33 25.00
N HIS A 17 -7.01 -14.76 24.46
CA HIS A 17 -6.36 -16.03 24.75
C HIS A 17 -5.06 -15.85 25.58
N GLY A 18 -4.92 -14.72 26.29
CA GLY A 18 -3.84 -14.47 27.24
C GLY A 18 -2.54 -13.93 26.63
N ALA A 19 -2.50 -13.59 25.35
CA ALA A 19 -1.32 -12.99 24.73
C ALA A 19 -1.13 -11.55 25.20
N ILE A 20 0.14 -11.14 25.39
CA ILE A 20 0.54 -9.73 25.54
C ILE A 20 0.96 -9.23 24.15
N THR A 21 0.25 -8.25 23.60
CA THR A 21 0.47 -7.81 22.23
C THR A 21 1.25 -6.49 22.15
N ILE A 22 2.25 -6.46 21.25
CA ILE A 22 2.92 -5.24 20.82
C ILE A 22 2.31 -4.84 19.47
N ARG A 23 1.54 -3.75 19.46
CA ARG A 23 0.91 -3.26 18.23
C ARG A 23 1.88 -2.41 17.42
N CYS A 24 2.49 -3.01 16.41
CA CYS A 24 3.41 -2.33 15.51
C CYS A 24 2.80 -2.23 14.10
N PRO A 25 2.23 -1.08 13.72
CA PRO A 25 1.67 -0.88 12.38
C PRO A 25 2.79 -0.77 11.35
N MET A 26 3.04 -1.86 10.62
CA MET A 26 4.07 -1.92 9.57
C MET A 26 3.68 -1.23 8.27
N VAL A 27 2.40 -1.03 8.04
CA VAL A 27 1.86 -0.38 6.83
C VAL A 27 0.85 0.67 7.26
N ALA A 28 1.35 1.76 7.82
CA ALA A 28 0.54 2.95 7.95
C ALA A 28 0.62 3.75 6.65
N ILE A 29 -0.51 4.22 6.20
CA ILE A 29 -0.63 5.09 5.04
C ILE A 29 -0.89 6.50 5.55
N SER A 30 0.04 7.41 5.28
CA SER A 30 -0.06 8.81 5.65
C SER A 30 -0.08 9.70 4.41
N ASP A 31 -0.66 10.89 4.52
CA ASP A 31 -0.49 11.91 3.48
C ASP A 31 1.00 12.20 3.30
N VAL A 32 1.39 12.60 2.10
CA VAL A 32 2.76 13.11 1.89
C VAL A 32 3.05 14.26 2.87
N PRO A 33 4.29 14.35 3.42
CA PRO A 33 4.64 15.39 4.39
C PRO A 33 4.48 16.80 3.83
N ASP A 34 4.83 17.00 2.56
CA ASP A 34 4.61 18.27 1.86
C ASP A 34 3.35 18.17 0.98
N ALA A 35 2.33 18.92 1.36
CA ALA A 35 1.06 19.00 0.64
C ALA A 35 1.10 19.90 -0.61
N ALA A 36 2.07 20.83 -0.69
CA ALA A 36 2.08 21.85 -1.73
C ALA A 36 2.12 21.31 -3.16
N PRO A 37 2.94 20.29 -3.50
CA PRO A 37 2.92 19.69 -4.84
C PRO A 37 1.57 19.06 -5.20
N VAL A 38 0.89 18.40 -4.24
CA VAL A 38 -0.42 17.77 -4.45
C VAL A 38 -1.49 18.85 -4.69
N VAL A 39 -1.48 19.92 -3.90
CA VAL A 39 -2.44 21.03 -4.07
C VAL A 39 -2.21 21.75 -5.40
N THR A 40 -0.95 21.98 -5.80
CA THR A 40 -0.60 22.55 -7.11
C THR A 40 -1.10 21.67 -8.25
N TRP A 41 -0.91 20.34 -8.15
CA TRP A 41 -1.42 19.39 -9.12
C TRP A 41 -2.95 19.42 -9.18
N LEU A 42 -3.66 19.45 -8.02
CA LEU A 42 -5.12 19.54 -7.96
C LEU A 42 -5.66 20.82 -8.63
N ARG A 43 -5.00 21.96 -8.41
CA ARG A 43 -5.38 23.22 -9.08
C ARG A 43 -5.27 23.06 -10.59
N ARG A 44 -4.12 22.56 -11.10
CA ARG A 44 -3.93 22.32 -12.54
C ARG A 44 -4.97 21.34 -13.08
N PHE A 45 -5.20 20.21 -12.40
CA PHE A 45 -6.19 19.21 -12.77
C PHE A 45 -7.60 19.79 -12.93
N THR A 46 -7.97 20.78 -12.10
CA THR A 46 -9.31 21.41 -12.12
C THR A 46 -9.43 22.57 -13.10
N THR A 47 -8.35 23.33 -13.35
CA THR A 47 -8.39 24.51 -14.25
C THR A 47 -8.04 24.17 -15.68
N ASP A 48 -7.23 23.14 -15.89
CA ASP A 48 -6.74 22.64 -17.18
C ASP A 48 -6.78 21.11 -17.20
N PRO A 49 -7.97 20.51 -17.32
CA PRO A 49 -8.17 19.07 -17.19
C PRO A 49 -7.34 18.26 -18.19
N PRO A 50 -6.76 17.10 -17.77
CA PRO A 50 -6.10 16.17 -18.67
C PRO A 50 -7.11 15.40 -19.52
N ASP A 51 -6.64 14.71 -20.56
CA ASP A 51 -7.47 13.80 -21.35
C ASP A 51 -7.84 12.53 -20.57
N ASP A 52 -6.86 12.00 -19.81
CA ASP A 52 -7.00 10.77 -19.05
C ASP A 52 -6.53 10.94 -17.61
N LEU A 53 -7.14 10.17 -16.71
CA LEU A 53 -6.66 9.96 -15.34
C LEU A 53 -6.43 8.48 -15.08
N ILE A 54 -5.17 8.08 -14.91
CA ILE A 54 -4.80 6.75 -14.48
C ILE A 54 -4.83 6.68 -12.94
N LEU A 55 -5.67 5.81 -12.41
CA LEU A 55 -5.80 5.54 -10.97
C LEU A 55 -5.11 4.22 -10.63
N MET A 56 -3.95 4.30 -9.98
CA MET A 56 -3.19 3.13 -9.57
C MET A 56 -3.78 2.47 -8.32
N THR A 57 -4.39 3.25 -7.40
CA THR A 57 -4.93 2.73 -6.14
C THR A 57 -6.21 3.45 -5.71
N GLY A 58 -7.10 2.72 -5.02
CA GLY A 58 -8.28 3.33 -4.42
C GLY A 58 -7.95 4.25 -3.23
N GLU A 59 -6.87 3.97 -2.51
CA GLU A 59 -6.34 4.84 -1.45
C GLU A 59 -5.92 6.20 -2.02
N GLY A 60 -5.15 6.21 -3.11
CA GLY A 60 -4.71 7.44 -3.76
C GLY A 60 -5.86 8.33 -4.17
N LEU A 61 -6.91 7.77 -4.78
CA LEU A 61 -8.11 8.56 -5.11
C LEU A 61 -8.77 9.12 -3.85
N GLY A 62 -8.88 8.33 -2.76
CA GLY A 62 -9.42 8.80 -1.49
C GLY A 62 -8.61 9.95 -0.89
N ARG A 63 -7.28 9.88 -0.99
CA ARG A 63 -6.36 10.93 -0.51
C ARG A 63 -6.45 12.19 -1.35
N LEU A 64 -6.51 12.09 -2.68
CA LEU A 64 -6.70 13.25 -3.56
C LEU A 64 -7.99 14.01 -3.21
N ILE A 65 -9.10 13.30 -2.97
CA ILE A 65 -10.35 13.92 -2.49
C ILE A 65 -10.14 14.62 -1.13
N GLY A 66 -9.42 13.98 -0.19
CA GLY A 66 -9.09 14.59 1.10
C GLY A 66 -8.25 15.87 0.97
N PHE A 67 -7.23 15.87 0.09
CA PHE A 67 -6.45 17.06 -0.21
C PHE A 67 -7.30 18.15 -0.89
N ALA A 68 -8.12 17.79 -1.87
CA ALA A 68 -9.04 18.73 -2.54
C ALA A 68 -9.99 19.39 -1.54
N ARG A 69 -10.57 18.62 -0.60
CA ARG A 69 -11.43 19.14 0.46
C ARG A 69 -10.71 20.16 1.34
N ARG A 70 -9.52 19.83 1.83
CA ARG A 70 -8.71 20.73 2.68
C ARG A 70 -8.27 22.00 1.94
N ALA A 71 -8.10 21.92 0.62
CA ALA A 71 -7.71 23.04 -0.22
C ALA A 71 -8.92 23.85 -0.77
N GLY A 72 -10.17 23.50 -0.43
CA GLY A 72 -11.36 24.17 -0.98
C GLY A 72 -11.63 23.87 -2.46
N LEU A 73 -11.09 22.77 -2.98
CA LEU A 73 -11.18 22.36 -4.40
C LEU A 73 -12.07 21.13 -4.61
N GLU A 74 -12.77 20.63 -3.59
CA GLU A 74 -13.47 19.33 -3.66
C GLU A 74 -14.54 19.32 -4.76
N GLU A 75 -15.36 20.34 -4.83
CA GLU A 75 -16.43 20.44 -5.83
C GLU A 75 -15.86 20.48 -7.26
N ALA A 76 -14.86 21.33 -7.50
CA ALA A 76 -14.19 21.43 -8.79
C ALA A 76 -13.47 20.12 -9.17
N PHE A 77 -12.82 19.48 -8.21
CA PHE A 77 -12.15 18.18 -8.43
C PHE A 77 -13.16 17.09 -8.80
N MET A 78 -14.28 16.99 -8.08
CA MET A 78 -15.32 15.99 -8.36
C MET A 78 -16.00 16.25 -9.71
N ALA A 79 -16.26 17.51 -10.06
CA ALA A 79 -16.81 17.88 -11.35
C ALA A 79 -15.88 17.53 -12.51
N THR A 80 -14.56 17.75 -12.35
CA THR A 80 -13.55 17.38 -13.34
C THR A 80 -13.39 15.84 -13.41
N LEU A 81 -13.31 15.17 -12.27
CA LEU A 81 -13.22 13.71 -12.19
C LEU A 81 -14.38 13.01 -12.91
N ALA A 82 -15.58 13.57 -12.85
CA ALA A 82 -16.75 13.03 -13.54
C ALA A 82 -16.60 13.06 -15.07
N LYS A 83 -15.89 14.04 -15.62
CA LYS A 83 -15.74 14.30 -17.07
C LYS A 83 -14.49 13.64 -17.67
N VAL A 84 -13.36 13.69 -16.98
CA VAL A 84 -12.08 13.11 -17.42
C VAL A 84 -12.23 11.60 -17.60
N ARG A 85 -11.62 11.04 -18.65
CA ARG A 85 -11.59 9.58 -18.87
C ARG A 85 -10.79 8.89 -17.76
N LYS A 86 -11.40 7.96 -17.06
CA LYS A 86 -10.86 7.26 -15.90
C LYS A 86 -10.36 5.88 -16.27
N ILE A 87 -9.06 5.66 -16.09
CA ILE A 87 -8.37 4.40 -16.36
C ILE A 87 -7.93 3.82 -15.02
N THR A 88 -8.24 2.56 -14.75
CA THR A 88 -7.92 1.94 -13.46
C THR A 88 -7.00 0.74 -13.63
N ARG A 89 -5.97 0.65 -12.77
CA ARG A 89 -5.05 -0.50 -12.76
C ARG A 89 -5.71 -1.79 -12.23
N GLY A 90 -6.72 -1.69 -11.39
CA GLY A 90 -7.28 -2.87 -10.76
C GLY A 90 -8.55 -2.60 -9.95
N PRO A 91 -9.04 -3.59 -9.18
CA PRO A 91 -10.37 -3.55 -8.57
C PRO A 91 -10.51 -2.53 -7.43
N LYS A 92 -9.43 -2.16 -6.74
CA LYS A 92 -9.51 -1.21 -5.62
C LYS A 92 -9.91 0.21 -6.07
N PRO A 93 -9.28 0.83 -7.10
CA PRO A 93 -9.75 2.10 -7.64
C PRO A 93 -11.13 2.01 -8.28
N VAL A 94 -11.50 0.89 -8.93
CA VAL A 94 -12.88 0.67 -9.44
C VAL A 94 -13.90 0.77 -8.31
N ARG A 95 -13.69 0.05 -7.19
CA ARG A 95 -14.58 0.12 -6.03
C ARG A 95 -14.69 1.54 -5.47
N ARG A 96 -13.55 2.27 -5.44
CA ARG A 96 -13.54 3.64 -4.95
C ARG A 96 -14.34 4.57 -5.86
N LEU A 97 -14.21 4.48 -7.19
CA LEU A 97 -15.02 5.23 -8.15
C LEU A 97 -16.50 4.93 -7.96
N ARG A 98 -16.88 3.64 -7.86
CA ARG A 98 -18.27 3.23 -7.63
C ARG A 98 -18.88 3.80 -6.35
N SER A 99 -18.11 3.90 -5.27
CA SER A 99 -18.57 4.53 -4.02
C SER A 99 -18.85 6.04 -4.15
N LEU A 100 -18.41 6.65 -5.25
CA LEU A 100 -18.64 8.05 -5.62
C LEU A 100 -19.70 8.21 -6.71
N GLY A 101 -20.38 7.13 -7.10
CA GLY A 101 -21.33 7.13 -8.21
C GLY A 101 -20.68 7.17 -9.60
N LEU A 102 -19.35 6.95 -9.69
CA LEU A 102 -18.61 6.99 -10.96
C LEU A 102 -18.19 5.57 -11.40
N GLN A 103 -17.91 5.45 -12.70
CA GLN A 103 -17.39 4.21 -13.28
C GLN A 103 -16.02 4.47 -13.93
N PRO A 104 -15.13 3.47 -14.01
CA PRO A 104 -13.97 3.55 -14.89
C PRO A 104 -14.42 3.46 -16.36
N ASP A 105 -13.74 4.20 -17.22
CA ASP A 105 -13.91 4.10 -18.67
C ASP A 105 -13.06 2.95 -19.24
N LEU A 106 -11.94 2.62 -18.56
CA LEU A 106 -11.07 1.48 -18.86
C LEU A 106 -10.57 0.86 -17.57
N ALA A 107 -10.68 -0.45 -17.43
CA ALA A 107 -10.06 -1.21 -16.34
C ALA A 107 -9.01 -2.16 -16.92
N ALA A 108 -7.80 -2.12 -16.37
CA ALA A 108 -6.71 -2.99 -16.84
C ALA A 108 -7.00 -4.48 -16.62
N GLU A 109 -6.69 -5.28 -17.61
CA GLU A 109 -6.77 -6.73 -17.59
C GLU A 109 -5.43 -7.33 -18.11
N PRO A 110 -4.70 -8.14 -17.32
CA PRO A 110 -4.89 -8.38 -15.87
C PRO A 110 -4.71 -7.11 -15.02
N PRO A 111 -5.13 -7.10 -13.73
CA PRO A 111 -5.13 -5.91 -12.87
C PRO A 111 -3.71 -5.56 -12.36
N THR A 112 -2.80 -5.29 -13.27
CA THR A 112 -1.37 -4.99 -13.04
C THR A 112 -0.93 -3.79 -13.88
N THR A 113 0.27 -3.25 -13.64
CA THR A 113 0.87 -2.21 -14.49
C THR A 113 1.10 -2.73 -15.91
N ALA A 114 1.54 -3.97 -16.07
CA ALA A 114 1.68 -4.61 -17.38
C ALA A 114 0.33 -4.72 -18.11
N GLY A 115 -0.73 -5.15 -17.41
CA GLY A 115 -2.08 -5.20 -17.98
C GLY A 115 -2.61 -3.82 -18.38
N LEU A 116 -2.28 -2.77 -17.61
CA LEU A 116 -2.60 -1.39 -17.97
C LEU A 116 -1.90 -0.98 -19.29
N ILE A 117 -0.62 -1.31 -19.46
CA ILE A 117 0.14 -1.06 -20.68
C ILE A 117 -0.50 -1.82 -21.87
N VAL A 118 -0.83 -3.10 -21.68
CA VAL A 118 -1.51 -3.89 -22.71
C VAL A 118 -2.85 -3.26 -23.11
N SER A 119 -3.65 -2.84 -22.12
CA SER A 119 -4.95 -2.22 -22.37
C SER A 119 -4.86 -0.89 -23.16
N LEU A 120 -3.74 -0.18 -23.03
CA LEU A 120 -3.49 1.09 -23.72
C LEU A 120 -2.69 0.94 -25.04
N SER A 121 -2.12 -0.24 -25.33
CA SER A 121 -1.19 -0.43 -26.45
C SER A 121 -1.82 -0.24 -27.83
N GLY A 122 -3.15 -0.35 -27.94
CA GLY A 122 -3.89 -0.12 -29.20
C GLY A 122 -4.36 1.32 -29.40
N GLU A 123 -4.08 2.23 -28.45
CA GLU A 123 -4.57 3.60 -28.48
C GLU A 123 -3.53 4.58 -29.05
N ASN A 124 -4.00 5.62 -29.74
CA ASN A 124 -3.15 6.75 -30.09
C ASN A 124 -2.97 7.67 -28.87
N LEU A 125 -1.76 7.66 -28.31
CA LEU A 125 -1.40 8.46 -27.12
C LEU A 125 -0.68 9.76 -27.48
N ALA A 126 -0.37 10.01 -28.75
CA ALA A 126 0.40 11.17 -29.17
C ALA A 126 -0.28 12.49 -28.75
N GLY A 127 0.44 13.29 -27.99
CA GLY A 127 -0.01 14.58 -27.47
C GLY A 127 -1.05 14.51 -26.36
N ARG A 128 -1.54 13.32 -25.97
CA ARG A 128 -2.50 13.20 -24.85
C ARG A 128 -1.84 13.55 -23.52
N ARG A 129 -2.54 14.33 -22.72
CA ARG A 129 -2.15 14.64 -21.35
C ARG A 129 -2.77 13.60 -20.41
N ILE A 130 -1.91 12.85 -19.74
CA ILE A 130 -2.31 11.72 -18.91
C ILE A 130 -1.88 11.99 -17.46
N ALA A 131 -2.86 12.33 -16.62
CA ALA A 131 -2.67 12.41 -15.18
C ALA A 131 -2.52 11.01 -14.58
N ILE A 132 -1.59 10.83 -13.63
CA ILE A 132 -1.30 9.52 -13.05
C ILE A 132 -1.25 9.63 -11.53
N GLN A 133 -2.23 9.05 -10.85
CA GLN A 133 -2.17 8.89 -9.40
C GLN A 133 -1.26 7.73 -9.06
N LEU A 134 -0.09 8.02 -8.51
CA LEU A 134 0.96 7.06 -8.14
C LEU A 134 0.73 6.45 -6.74
N TYR A 135 1.49 5.40 -6.43
CA TYR A 135 1.61 4.83 -5.09
C TYR A 135 3.09 4.74 -4.68
N PRO A 136 3.37 4.77 -3.35
CA PRO A 136 4.75 4.80 -2.86
C PRO A 136 5.56 3.56 -3.24
N ASP A 137 6.88 3.71 -3.20
CA ASP A 137 7.88 2.64 -3.34
C ASP A 137 7.84 1.89 -4.70
N ASN A 138 7.20 2.49 -5.70
CA ASN A 138 7.22 1.98 -7.06
C ASN A 138 7.30 3.14 -8.07
N PRO A 139 8.43 3.31 -8.75
CA PRO A 139 8.63 4.36 -9.73
C PRO A 139 7.82 4.16 -11.02
N ASN A 140 7.20 2.99 -11.23
CA ASN A 140 6.41 2.64 -12.42
C ASN A 140 7.13 2.93 -13.76
N LEU A 141 8.43 2.67 -13.83
CA LEU A 141 9.30 3.03 -14.98
C LEU A 141 8.76 2.50 -16.30
N GLU A 142 8.27 1.24 -16.32
CA GLU A 142 7.71 0.62 -17.52
C GLU A 142 6.49 1.41 -18.07
N LEU A 143 5.62 1.89 -17.18
CA LEU A 143 4.48 2.71 -17.57
C LEU A 143 4.93 4.04 -18.14
N PHE A 144 5.86 4.74 -17.48
CA PHE A 144 6.37 6.02 -17.97
C PHE A 144 7.10 5.88 -19.30
N ASP A 145 7.89 4.83 -19.49
CA ASP A 145 8.57 4.55 -20.74
C ASP A 145 7.59 4.22 -21.88
N PHE A 146 6.53 3.49 -21.59
CA PHE A 146 5.45 3.21 -22.54
C PHE A 146 4.74 4.51 -22.96
N LEU A 147 4.31 5.33 -22.03
CA LEU A 147 3.63 6.60 -22.29
C LEU A 147 4.52 7.57 -23.09
N ARG A 148 5.78 7.69 -22.70
CA ARG A 148 6.77 8.52 -23.39
C ARG A 148 6.99 8.07 -24.83
N ARG A 149 7.12 6.76 -25.09
CA ARG A 149 7.23 6.20 -26.44
C ARG A 149 5.98 6.42 -27.28
N GLY A 150 4.81 6.41 -26.65
CA GLY A 150 3.53 6.75 -27.28
C GLY A 150 3.33 8.24 -27.55
N GLY A 151 4.27 9.11 -27.12
CA GLY A 151 4.17 10.56 -27.30
C GLY A 151 3.21 11.24 -26.32
N ALA A 152 2.80 10.58 -25.24
CA ALA A 152 1.94 11.15 -24.22
C ALA A 152 2.72 12.09 -23.26
N ILE A 153 2.00 13.06 -22.72
CA ILE A 153 2.50 13.98 -21.69
C ILE A 153 1.99 13.48 -20.34
N ALA A 154 2.88 12.85 -19.58
CA ALA A 154 2.56 12.30 -18.27
C ALA A 154 2.61 13.37 -17.18
N ASP A 155 1.56 13.43 -16.34
CA ASP A 155 1.44 14.37 -15.20
C ASP A 155 1.20 13.56 -13.89
N PRO A 156 2.29 13.08 -13.23
CA PRO A 156 2.17 12.24 -12.06
C PRO A 156 1.86 13.03 -10.79
N VAL A 157 1.12 12.39 -9.86
CA VAL A 157 0.93 12.84 -8.49
C VAL A 157 1.09 11.70 -7.51
N LEU A 158 1.95 11.88 -6.51
CA LEU A 158 2.07 11.03 -5.34
C LEU A 158 1.47 11.78 -4.15
N CYS A 159 0.37 11.28 -3.61
CA CYS A 159 -0.39 11.97 -2.56
C CYS A 159 -0.33 11.30 -1.18
N TYR A 160 0.38 10.17 -1.06
CA TYR A 160 0.54 9.46 0.21
C TYR A 160 1.87 8.69 0.25
N VAL A 161 2.30 8.37 1.44
CA VAL A 161 3.51 7.58 1.73
C VAL A 161 3.16 6.43 2.67
N TYR A 162 4.01 5.40 2.71
CA TYR A 162 3.94 4.36 3.72
C TYR A 162 4.78 4.74 4.93
N GLY A 163 4.15 4.68 6.12
CA GLY A 163 4.80 4.95 7.39
C GLY A 163 5.00 6.43 7.71
N SER A 164 5.42 6.65 8.95
CA SER A 164 5.88 7.94 9.47
C SER A 164 7.14 7.72 10.29
N ALA A 165 7.92 8.77 10.56
CA ALA A 165 9.12 8.68 11.40
C ALA A 165 8.82 8.15 12.83
N ALA A 166 7.61 8.38 13.35
CA ALA A 166 7.18 7.83 14.63
C ALA A 166 6.95 6.33 14.56
N GLU A 167 6.38 5.86 13.46
CA GLU A 167 6.16 4.42 13.21
C GLU A 167 7.46 3.69 12.93
N ASP A 168 8.42 4.33 12.25
CA ASP A 168 9.75 3.77 12.02
C ASP A 168 10.49 3.50 13.35
N ARG A 169 10.38 4.43 14.31
CA ARG A 169 10.95 4.22 15.65
C ARG A 169 10.34 3.00 16.34
N LEU A 170 9.02 2.84 16.26
CA LEU A 170 8.34 1.67 16.85
C LEU A 170 8.78 0.37 16.16
N VAL A 171 8.95 0.36 14.84
CA VAL A 171 9.49 -0.81 14.12
C VAL A 171 10.90 -1.16 14.60
N ILE A 172 11.77 -0.16 14.78
CA ILE A 172 13.14 -0.38 15.29
C ILE A 172 13.12 -0.90 16.73
N GLU A 173 12.24 -0.39 17.60
CA GLU A 173 12.06 -0.91 18.94
C GLU A 173 11.65 -2.39 18.92
N VAL A 174 10.68 -2.76 18.10
CA VAL A 174 10.26 -4.17 17.94
C VAL A 174 11.40 -5.04 17.43
N ILE A 175 12.19 -4.58 16.45
CA ILE A 175 13.38 -5.29 15.96
C ILE A 175 14.37 -5.55 17.08
N LYS A 176 14.62 -4.57 17.95
CA LYS A 176 15.51 -4.73 19.12
C LYS A 176 14.94 -5.71 20.15
N GLU A 177 13.65 -5.66 20.43
CA GLU A 177 12.98 -6.59 21.33
C GLU A 177 13.06 -8.03 20.83
N MET A 178 12.86 -8.24 19.52
CA MET A 178 13.03 -9.53 18.85
C MET A 178 14.46 -10.04 18.99
N ALA A 179 15.45 -9.22 18.68
CA ALA A 179 16.88 -9.58 18.79
C ALA A 179 17.31 -9.89 20.24
N ALA A 180 16.68 -9.24 21.22
CA ALA A 180 16.89 -9.49 22.63
C ALA A 180 16.16 -10.74 23.17
N GLY A 181 15.35 -11.41 22.34
CA GLY A 181 14.57 -12.60 22.74
C GLY A 181 13.37 -12.28 23.66
N ARG A 182 12.85 -11.07 23.62
CA ARG A 182 11.67 -10.64 24.41
C ARG A 182 10.38 -10.65 23.61
N VAL A 183 10.42 -11.19 22.38
CA VAL A 183 9.23 -11.39 21.54
C VAL A 183 9.15 -12.88 21.19
N ASP A 184 8.13 -13.56 21.68
CA ASP A 184 7.93 -14.99 21.41
C ASP A 184 7.48 -15.23 19.97
N LEU A 185 6.65 -14.32 19.44
CA LEU A 185 6.06 -14.45 18.11
C LEU A 185 5.91 -13.09 17.42
N ILE A 186 6.23 -13.03 16.13
CA ILE A 186 5.79 -11.96 15.23
C ILE A 186 4.84 -12.51 14.17
N ALA A 187 3.74 -11.80 13.90
CA ALA A 187 2.76 -12.21 12.90
C ALA A 187 2.65 -11.20 11.75
N PHE A 188 2.73 -11.71 10.51
CA PHE A 188 2.57 -10.91 9.29
C PHE A 188 1.30 -11.32 8.55
N THR A 189 0.44 -10.35 8.27
CA THR A 189 -0.82 -10.54 7.52
C THR A 189 -0.73 -10.07 6.06
N SER A 190 0.41 -9.46 5.65
CA SER A 190 0.64 -9.07 4.27
C SER A 190 2.15 -8.97 3.95
N ALA A 191 2.54 -9.25 2.70
CA ALA A 191 3.92 -9.12 2.26
C ALA A 191 4.48 -7.66 2.31
N PRO A 192 3.68 -6.59 2.11
CA PRO A 192 4.14 -5.22 2.36
C PRO A 192 4.65 -4.97 3.78
N GLN A 193 4.12 -5.64 4.81
CA GLN A 193 4.60 -5.52 6.19
C GLN A 193 6.05 -6.03 6.32
N VAL A 194 6.36 -7.17 5.71
CA VAL A 194 7.72 -7.73 5.68
C VAL A 194 8.67 -6.78 4.97
N ARG A 195 8.30 -6.31 3.76
CA ARG A 195 9.10 -5.34 3.01
C ARG A 195 9.35 -4.05 3.77
N ARG A 196 8.32 -3.54 4.47
CA ARG A 196 8.45 -2.34 5.29
C ARG A 196 9.45 -2.53 6.43
N MET A 197 9.41 -3.66 7.14
CA MET A 197 10.37 -3.99 8.20
C MET A 197 11.81 -3.97 7.66
N LEU A 198 12.06 -4.57 6.49
CA LEU A 198 13.36 -4.56 5.83
C LEU A 198 13.81 -3.14 5.46
N LEU A 199 12.93 -2.33 4.87
CA LEU A 199 13.24 -0.94 4.49
C LEU A 199 13.58 -0.09 5.71
N VAL A 200 12.81 -0.20 6.79
CA VAL A 200 13.09 0.53 8.05
C VAL A 200 14.40 0.07 8.67
N ALA A 201 14.67 -1.23 8.71
CA ALA A 201 15.92 -1.76 9.23
C ALA A 201 17.11 -1.23 8.42
N LYS A 202 17.03 -1.24 7.08
CA LYS A 202 18.07 -0.70 6.20
C LYS A 202 18.29 0.80 6.39
N ALA A 203 17.21 1.59 6.42
CA ALA A 203 17.29 3.04 6.61
C ALA A 203 17.90 3.46 7.96
N ASN A 204 17.85 2.57 8.96
CA ASN A 204 18.37 2.80 10.32
C ASN A 204 19.60 1.92 10.66
N GLN A 205 20.27 1.33 9.66
CA GLN A 205 21.46 0.49 9.84
C GLN A 205 21.28 -0.63 10.87
N SER A 206 20.10 -1.27 10.84
CA SER A 206 19.67 -2.28 11.82
C SER A 206 19.42 -3.65 11.18
N GLU A 207 19.94 -3.91 9.96
CA GLU A 207 19.74 -5.15 9.23
C GLU A 207 20.25 -6.38 10.00
N GLU A 208 21.43 -6.27 10.61
CA GLU A 208 21.99 -7.36 11.42
C GLU A 208 21.14 -7.63 12.66
N THR A 209 20.67 -6.57 13.33
CA THR A 209 19.76 -6.70 14.48
C THR A 209 18.44 -7.38 14.05
N LEU A 210 17.91 -7.00 12.88
CA LEU A 210 16.72 -7.66 12.33
C LEU A 210 16.98 -9.13 12.03
N ARG A 211 18.11 -9.47 11.41
CA ARG A 211 18.49 -10.86 11.13
C ARG A 211 18.53 -11.71 12.41
N GLN A 212 19.15 -11.21 13.47
CA GLN A 212 19.17 -11.86 14.78
C GLN A 212 17.77 -12.02 15.37
N GLY A 213 16.93 -11.00 15.25
CA GLY A 213 15.54 -11.03 15.69
C GLY A 213 14.72 -12.11 14.97
N LEU A 214 14.83 -12.18 13.64
CA LEU A 214 14.12 -13.19 12.83
C LEU A 214 14.54 -14.63 13.16
N LEU A 215 15.80 -14.85 13.61
CA LEU A 215 16.28 -16.16 14.04
C LEU A 215 15.78 -16.58 15.42
N ARG A 216 15.50 -15.62 16.31
CA ARG A 216 15.11 -15.86 17.70
C ARG A 216 13.61 -15.90 17.93
N THR A 217 12.85 -15.23 17.07
CA THR A 217 11.41 -15.05 17.21
C THR A 217 10.66 -16.05 16.33
N LYS A 218 9.64 -16.75 16.85
CA LYS A 218 8.73 -17.53 16.00
C LYS A 218 8.02 -16.58 15.02
N ILE A 219 7.82 -17.02 13.79
CA ILE A 219 7.19 -16.18 12.75
C ILE A 219 5.91 -16.83 12.26
N ALA A 220 4.79 -16.10 12.35
CA ALA A 220 3.51 -16.49 11.80
C ALA A 220 3.21 -15.73 10.50
N ALA A 221 2.78 -16.45 9.46
CA ALA A 221 2.40 -15.89 8.17
C ALA A 221 0.95 -16.24 7.83
N VAL A 222 0.19 -15.26 7.33
CA VAL A 222 -1.21 -15.47 6.96
C VAL A 222 -1.38 -16.43 5.77
N GLY A 223 -0.34 -16.64 4.96
CA GLY A 223 -0.40 -17.51 3.79
C GLY A 223 0.89 -17.51 2.95
N PRO A 224 0.92 -18.27 1.84
CA PRO A 224 2.15 -18.59 1.11
C PRO A 224 2.87 -17.38 0.52
N VAL A 225 2.14 -16.35 0.07
CA VAL A 225 2.77 -15.11 -0.47
C VAL A 225 3.54 -14.37 0.63
N VAL A 226 3.02 -14.37 1.86
CA VAL A 226 3.69 -13.74 3.01
C VAL A 226 4.84 -14.60 3.47
N ALA A 227 4.65 -15.93 3.53
CA ALA A 227 5.70 -16.89 3.88
C ALA A 227 6.94 -16.72 2.97
N ARG A 228 6.73 -16.68 1.66
CA ARG A 228 7.80 -16.45 0.69
C ARG A 228 8.55 -15.12 0.95
N ALA A 229 7.83 -14.03 1.21
CA ALA A 229 8.46 -12.74 1.50
C ALA A 229 9.33 -12.79 2.79
N ILE A 230 8.92 -13.57 3.80
CA ILE A 230 9.66 -13.78 5.04
C ILE A 230 10.93 -14.61 4.76
N GLU A 231 10.82 -15.66 3.96
CA GLU A 231 11.95 -16.52 3.59
C GLU A 231 13.00 -15.75 2.77
N GLU A 232 12.55 -14.93 1.82
CA GLU A 232 13.41 -14.01 1.04
C GLU A 232 14.10 -12.97 1.96
N ALA A 233 13.50 -12.62 3.10
CA ALA A 233 14.09 -11.77 4.13
C ALA A 233 15.03 -12.50 5.11
N GLY A 234 15.24 -13.80 4.94
CA GLY A 234 16.10 -14.64 5.80
C GLY A 234 15.41 -15.14 7.08
N GLY A 235 14.08 -14.99 7.18
CA GLY A 235 13.28 -15.57 8.27
C GLY A 235 12.78 -16.98 7.94
N ARG A 236 12.29 -17.70 8.97
CA ARG A 236 11.64 -19.01 8.82
C ARG A 236 10.23 -18.97 9.41
N VAL A 237 9.24 -19.27 8.58
CA VAL A 237 7.84 -19.36 9.04
C VAL A 237 7.66 -20.60 9.90
N SER A 238 7.15 -20.40 11.13
CA SER A 238 6.87 -21.46 12.10
C SER A 238 5.37 -21.83 12.15
N ILE A 239 4.51 -20.85 11.84
CA ILE A 239 3.07 -20.97 11.97
C ILE A 239 2.40 -20.37 10.73
N ALA A 240 1.56 -21.15 10.06
CA ALA A 240 0.73 -20.68 8.95
C ALA A 240 -0.52 -21.56 8.82
N PRO A 241 -1.68 -21.00 8.44
CA PRO A 241 -2.84 -21.80 8.11
C PRO A 241 -2.57 -22.65 6.86
N SER A 242 -3.07 -23.88 6.86
CA SER A 242 -2.96 -24.80 5.73
C SER A 242 -3.86 -24.41 4.56
N ASN A 243 -4.97 -23.74 4.85
CA ASN A 243 -5.96 -23.21 3.92
C ASN A 243 -6.61 -21.93 4.50
N ASN A 244 -7.45 -21.25 3.71
CA ASN A 244 -8.17 -20.03 4.17
C ASN A 244 -7.24 -18.94 4.70
N PHE A 245 -6.45 -18.35 3.81
CA PHE A 245 -5.39 -17.40 4.11
C PHE A 245 -5.90 -16.01 4.51
N HIS A 246 -6.46 -15.91 5.72
CA HIS A 246 -6.91 -14.66 6.33
C HIS A 246 -6.73 -14.67 7.86
N MET A 247 -7.02 -13.55 8.51
CA MET A 247 -6.68 -13.27 9.90
C MET A 247 -7.18 -14.34 10.89
N LYS A 248 -8.46 -14.74 10.81
CA LYS A 248 -9.06 -15.64 11.80
C LYS A 248 -8.43 -17.05 11.82
N PRO A 249 -8.19 -17.74 10.70
CA PRO A 249 -7.41 -18.98 10.68
C PRO A 249 -6.00 -18.79 11.26
N LEU A 250 -5.30 -17.70 10.92
CA LEU A 250 -3.97 -17.44 11.47
C LEU A 250 -3.99 -17.32 13.00
N VAL A 251 -4.98 -16.62 13.57
CA VAL A 251 -5.17 -16.56 15.04
C VAL A 251 -5.34 -17.95 15.64
N ASN A 252 -6.17 -18.79 15.04
CA ASN A 252 -6.41 -20.16 15.53
C ASN A 252 -5.12 -20.99 15.54
N GLU A 253 -4.31 -20.92 14.47
CA GLU A 253 -3.00 -21.62 14.41
C GLU A 253 -2.03 -21.09 15.47
N ILE A 254 -2.00 -19.78 15.70
CA ILE A 254 -1.17 -19.18 16.75
C ILE A 254 -1.61 -19.71 18.13
N ILE A 255 -2.88 -19.68 18.43
CA ILE A 255 -3.41 -20.17 19.72
C ILE A 255 -3.05 -21.64 19.91
N THR A 256 -3.25 -22.48 18.89
CA THR A 256 -2.92 -23.92 18.95
C THR A 256 -1.43 -24.18 19.19
N ALA A 257 -0.55 -23.31 18.68
CA ALA A 257 0.91 -23.48 18.81
C ALA A 257 1.46 -23.03 20.18
N PHE A 258 0.65 -22.36 21.01
CA PHE A 258 1.03 -21.87 22.34
C PHE A 258 0.22 -22.48 23.49
N ASN A 259 -0.79 -23.33 23.18
CA ASN A 259 -1.49 -24.18 24.15
C ASN A 259 -0.85 -25.56 24.22
#